data_370b1ebd49475e3bdbe6eb0de55356cb
#
_entry.id   370b1ebd49475e3bdbe6eb0de55356cb
#
_cell.length_a   1.000
_cell.length_b   1.000
_cell.length_c   1.000
_cell.angle_alpha   90.00
_cell.angle_beta   90.00
_cell.angle_gamma   90.00
#
_symmetry.space_group_name_H-M   'P 1'
#
loop_
_entity.id
_entity.type
_entity.pdbx_description
1 polymer ?
#
loop_
_entity_poly.entity_id
_entity_poly.type
_entity_poly.pdbx_seq_one_letter_code
_entity_poly.pdbx_strand_id
1 'polypeptide(L)'
;PAARGIEVTLYMAEVDVMEKTSLSDAVKRLESALGQLETAVQRRLDADRSLNSLQDDLQRMGEDRSQLAASLDESEARASRLEEANKDVSRRLVTAMETIRSVLDTHGG
;
A
#
# COMPACT_ATOMS: atom_id res chain seq x y z
N PRO A 1 -13.17 -20.25 -77.68
CA PRO A 1 -14.12 -19.53 -76.75
C PRO A 1 -14.27 -20.26 -75.41
N ALA A 2 -14.27 -21.61 -75.41
CA ALA A 2 -14.35 -22.40 -74.17
C ALA A 2 -13.10 -22.27 -73.31
N ALA A 3 -11.91 -22.14 -73.88
CA ALA A 3 -10.64 -21.98 -73.16
C ALA A 3 -10.58 -20.62 -72.43
N ARG A 4 -11.11 -19.57 -72.98
CA ARG A 4 -11.17 -18.26 -72.32
C ARG A 4 -12.12 -18.27 -71.10
N GLY A 5 -13.23 -18.98 -71.20
CA GLY A 5 -14.15 -19.10 -70.09
C GLY A 5 -13.56 -19.83 -68.90
N ILE A 6 -12.79 -20.89 -69.16
CA ILE A 6 -12.09 -21.67 -68.15
C ILE A 6 -10.95 -20.86 -67.50
N GLU A 7 -10.15 -20.13 -68.30
CA GLU A 7 -9.10 -19.26 -67.78
C GLU A 7 -9.63 -18.15 -66.93
N VAL A 8 -10.71 -17.48 -67.30
CA VAL A 8 -11.36 -16.44 -66.49
C VAL A 8 -11.93 -17.03 -65.21
N THR A 9 -12.54 -18.21 -65.26
CA THR A 9 -13.07 -18.91 -64.10
C THR A 9 -11.95 -19.28 -63.11
N LEU A 10 -10.83 -19.83 -63.62
CA LEU A 10 -9.65 -20.15 -62.81
C LEU A 10 -9.02 -18.88 -62.18
N TYR A 11 -8.90 -17.82 -62.96
CA TYR A 11 -8.39 -16.54 -62.50
C TYR A 11 -9.28 -15.96 -61.37
N MET A 12 -10.59 -15.97 -61.52
CA MET A 12 -11.54 -15.55 -60.52
C MET A 12 -11.47 -16.38 -59.26
N ALA A 13 -11.29 -17.70 -59.38
CA ALA A 13 -11.14 -18.59 -58.28
C ALA A 13 -9.83 -18.33 -57.49
N GLU A 14 -8.73 -18.03 -58.20
CA GLU A 14 -7.46 -17.66 -57.59
C GLU A 14 -7.55 -16.34 -56.81
N VAL A 15 -8.21 -15.31 -57.43
CA VAL A 15 -8.43 -14.00 -56.79
C VAL A 15 -9.29 -14.16 -55.55
N ASP A 16 -10.35 -14.96 -55.59
CA ASP A 16 -11.25 -15.24 -54.50
C ASP A 16 -10.52 -15.92 -53.32
N VAL A 17 -9.66 -16.88 -53.63
CA VAL A 17 -8.82 -17.54 -52.61
C VAL A 17 -7.81 -16.57 -51.99
N MET A 18 -7.20 -15.69 -52.81
CA MET A 18 -6.28 -14.66 -52.29
C MET A 18 -7.01 -13.64 -51.42
N GLU A 19 -8.20 -13.20 -51.76
CA GLU A 19 -9.02 -12.31 -50.94
C GLU A 19 -9.41 -12.95 -49.62
N LYS A 20 -9.81 -14.22 -49.64
CA LYS A 20 -10.15 -14.97 -48.42
C LYS A 20 -8.96 -15.11 -47.49
N THR A 21 -7.77 -15.39 -48.07
CA THR A 21 -6.53 -15.47 -47.29
C THR A 21 -6.15 -14.15 -46.71
N SER A 22 -6.29 -13.06 -47.48
CA SER A 22 -6.04 -11.68 -47.02
C SER A 22 -6.99 -11.27 -45.91
N LEU A 23 -8.28 -11.60 -46.00
CA LEU A 23 -9.28 -11.35 -44.97
C LEU A 23 -8.98 -12.18 -43.72
N SER A 24 -8.62 -13.45 -43.87
CA SER A 24 -8.23 -14.31 -42.76
C SER A 24 -7.03 -13.75 -42.00
N ASP A 25 -6.01 -13.27 -42.74
CA ASP A 25 -4.84 -12.64 -42.13
C ASP A 25 -5.21 -11.33 -41.42
N ALA A 26 -6.08 -10.53 -42.00
CA ALA A 26 -6.57 -9.30 -41.37
C ALA A 26 -7.34 -9.59 -40.07
N VAL A 27 -8.19 -10.60 -40.07
CA VAL A 27 -8.92 -11.05 -38.88
C VAL A 27 -7.96 -11.54 -37.78
N LYS A 28 -6.95 -12.31 -38.14
CA LYS A 28 -5.93 -12.78 -37.19
C LYS A 28 -5.15 -11.62 -36.57
N ARG A 29 -4.80 -10.61 -37.39
CA ARG A 29 -4.15 -9.39 -36.87
C ARG A 29 -5.05 -8.64 -35.92
N LEU A 30 -6.34 -8.55 -36.23
CA LEU A 30 -7.32 -7.90 -35.36
C LEU A 30 -7.46 -8.67 -34.05
N GLU A 31 -7.58 -9.99 -34.12
CA GLU A 31 -7.65 -10.82 -32.91
C GLU A 31 -6.41 -10.68 -32.03
N SER A 32 -5.24 -10.66 -32.64
CA SER A 32 -3.96 -10.43 -31.94
C SER A 32 -3.93 -9.06 -31.29
N ALA A 33 -4.36 -8.02 -31.99
CA ALA A 33 -4.43 -6.66 -31.45
C ALA A 33 -5.42 -6.55 -30.29
N LEU A 34 -6.58 -7.18 -30.41
CA LEU A 34 -7.57 -7.26 -29.35
C LEU A 34 -7.05 -8.01 -28.12
N GLY A 35 -6.33 -9.11 -28.32
CA GLY A 35 -5.70 -9.85 -27.25
C GLY A 35 -4.63 -9.02 -26.51
N GLN A 36 -3.83 -8.27 -27.24
CA GLN A 36 -2.86 -7.34 -26.65
C GLN A 36 -3.55 -6.22 -25.86
N LEU A 37 -4.61 -5.67 -26.39
CA LEU A 37 -5.40 -4.63 -25.72
C LEU A 37 -6.04 -5.17 -24.46
N GLU A 38 -6.63 -6.35 -24.51
CA GLU A 38 -7.22 -7.02 -23.35
C GLU A 38 -6.17 -7.22 -22.23
N THR A 39 -4.99 -7.71 -22.60
CA THR A 39 -3.88 -7.88 -21.65
C THR A 39 -3.45 -6.54 -21.05
N ALA A 40 -3.35 -5.49 -21.87
CA ALA A 40 -2.98 -4.16 -21.40
C ALA A 40 -4.04 -3.57 -20.45
N VAL A 41 -5.31 -3.74 -20.76
CA VAL A 41 -6.43 -3.30 -19.90
C VAL A 41 -6.40 -4.06 -18.57
N GLN A 42 -6.19 -5.37 -18.61
CA GLN A 42 -6.12 -6.19 -17.40
C GLN A 42 -4.96 -5.76 -16.50
N ARG A 43 -3.78 -5.52 -17.09
CA ARG A 43 -2.63 -5.00 -16.35
C ARG A 43 -2.91 -3.64 -15.71
N ARG A 44 -3.60 -2.78 -16.42
CA ARG A 44 -3.97 -1.46 -15.91
C ARG A 44 -4.94 -1.56 -14.73
N LEU A 45 -5.94 -2.42 -14.84
CA LEU A 45 -6.89 -2.66 -13.76
C LEU A 45 -6.19 -3.22 -12.52
N ASP A 46 -5.28 -4.16 -12.70
CA ASP A 46 -4.49 -4.73 -11.60
C ASP A 46 -3.59 -3.68 -10.94
N ALA A 47 -2.96 -2.82 -11.75
CA ALA A 47 -2.16 -1.70 -11.26
C ALA A 47 -3.00 -0.69 -10.47
N ASP A 48 -4.19 -0.37 -10.95
CA ASP A 48 -5.10 0.55 -10.26
C ASP A 48 -5.59 -0.02 -8.93
N ARG A 49 -5.87 -1.32 -8.87
CA ARG A 49 -6.21 -2.01 -7.62
C ARG A 49 -5.05 -1.97 -6.63
N SER A 50 -3.84 -2.20 -7.10
CA SER A 50 -2.64 -2.13 -6.27
C SER A 50 -2.41 -0.72 -5.73
N LEU A 51 -2.61 0.31 -6.56
CA LEU A 51 -2.52 1.71 -6.13
C LEU A 51 -3.55 2.05 -5.06
N ASN A 52 -4.80 1.63 -5.24
CA ASN A 52 -5.85 1.85 -4.26
C ASN A 52 -5.54 1.16 -2.93
N SER A 53 -5.03 -0.07 -2.98
CA SER A 53 -4.60 -0.81 -1.78
C SER A 53 -3.45 -0.10 -1.07
N LEU A 54 -2.46 0.41 -1.81
CA LEU A 54 -1.35 1.18 -1.25
C LEU A 54 -1.82 2.49 -0.62
N GLN A 55 -2.79 3.18 -1.23
CA GLN A 55 -3.37 4.41 -0.66
C GLN A 55 -4.07 4.12 0.67
N ASP A 56 -4.84 3.03 0.75
CA ASP A 56 -5.49 2.60 1.98
C ASP A 56 -4.47 2.26 3.06
N ASP A 57 -3.40 1.56 2.70
CA ASP A 57 -2.32 1.22 3.62
C ASP A 57 -1.59 2.48 4.12
N LEU A 58 -1.33 3.45 3.25
CA LEU A 58 -0.73 4.73 3.63
C LEU A 58 -1.62 5.50 4.60
N GLN A 59 -2.92 5.50 4.38
CA GLN A 59 -3.86 6.15 5.29
C GLN A 59 -3.85 5.48 6.65
N ARG A 60 -3.89 4.16 6.72
CA ARG A 60 -3.80 3.41 7.98
C ARG A 60 -2.48 3.68 8.70
N MET A 61 -1.38 3.68 7.96
CA MET A 61 -0.07 4.00 8.54
C MET A 61 -0.03 5.40 9.11
N GLY A 62 -0.68 6.38 8.45
CA GLY A 62 -0.82 7.74 8.95
C GLY A 62 -1.62 7.80 10.25
N GLU A 63 -2.73 7.07 10.33
CA GLU A 63 -3.56 6.96 11.54
C GLU A 63 -2.79 6.29 12.68
N ASP A 64 -2.13 5.17 12.41
CA ASP A 64 -1.30 4.45 13.38
C ASP A 64 -0.18 5.33 13.92
N ARG A 65 0.48 6.06 13.03
CA ARG A 65 1.53 7.02 13.41
C ARG A 65 1.01 8.10 14.34
N SER A 66 -0.18 8.64 14.07
CA SER A 66 -0.81 9.64 14.92
C SER A 66 -1.17 9.07 16.29
N GLN A 67 -1.70 7.85 16.33
CA GLN A 67 -2.02 7.16 17.59
C GLN A 67 -0.76 6.86 18.41
N LEU A 68 0.30 6.40 17.76
CA LEU A 68 1.58 6.14 18.41
C LEU A 68 2.20 7.42 18.97
N ALA A 69 2.13 8.53 18.24
CA ALA A 69 2.61 9.83 18.71
C ALA A 69 1.84 10.28 19.95
N ALA A 70 0.50 10.16 19.94
CA ALA A 70 -0.34 10.50 21.09
C ALA A 70 -0.04 9.60 22.31
N SER A 71 0.13 8.31 22.09
CA SER A 71 0.49 7.34 23.14
C SER A 71 1.86 7.63 23.74
N LEU A 72 2.81 8.01 22.90
CA LEU A 72 4.16 8.39 23.33
C LEU A 72 4.10 9.66 24.20
N ASP A 73 3.40 10.70 23.76
CA ASP A 73 3.24 11.94 24.51
C ASP A 73 2.58 11.68 25.89
N GLU A 74 1.56 10.85 25.90
CA GLU A 74 0.89 10.47 27.17
C GLU A 74 1.85 9.70 28.10
N SER A 75 2.63 8.77 27.57
CA SER A 75 3.60 7.99 28.33
C SER A 75 4.73 8.88 28.88
N GLU A 76 5.22 9.82 28.09
CA GLU A 76 6.22 10.79 28.51
C GLU A 76 5.68 11.70 29.62
N ALA A 77 4.46 12.19 29.49
CA ALA A 77 3.81 13.01 30.51
C ALA A 77 3.60 12.23 31.81
N ARG A 78 3.24 10.95 31.72
CA ARG A 78 3.09 10.06 32.88
C ARG A 78 4.43 9.80 33.55
N ALA A 79 5.46 9.52 32.77
CA ALA A 79 6.81 9.31 33.28
C ALA A 79 7.33 10.56 34.00
N SER A 80 7.10 11.74 33.45
CA SER A 80 7.49 13.00 34.06
C SER A 80 6.78 13.22 35.39
N ARG A 81 5.49 12.96 35.46
CA ARG A 81 4.72 13.07 36.72
C ARG A 81 5.19 12.09 37.79
N LEU A 82 5.49 10.86 37.40
CA LEU A 82 6.06 9.85 38.31
C LEU A 82 7.43 10.27 38.82
N GLU A 83 8.26 10.83 37.99
CA GLU A 83 9.58 11.33 38.36
C GLU A 83 9.48 12.47 39.37
N GLU A 84 8.56 13.44 39.13
CA GLU A 84 8.30 14.53 40.07
C GLU A 84 7.78 14.02 41.43
N ALA A 85 6.80 13.09 41.38
CA ALA A 85 6.26 12.47 42.59
C ALA A 85 7.35 11.71 43.34
N ASN A 86 8.22 11.00 42.65
CA ASN A 86 9.33 10.27 43.25
C ASN A 86 10.35 11.21 43.91
N LYS A 87 10.68 12.32 43.26
CA LYS A 87 11.53 13.37 43.86
C LYS A 87 10.89 13.98 45.11
N ASP A 88 9.61 14.25 45.08
CA ASP A 88 8.85 14.83 46.21
C ASP A 88 8.83 13.85 47.40
N VAL A 89 8.51 12.58 47.15
CA VAL A 89 8.53 11.54 48.17
C VAL A 89 9.94 11.37 48.77
N SER A 90 10.98 11.36 47.95
CA SER A 90 12.36 11.27 48.41
C SER A 90 12.74 12.43 49.31
N ARG A 91 12.36 13.66 48.99
CA ARG A 91 12.59 14.83 49.85
C ARG A 91 11.86 14.73 51.18
N ARG A 92 10.61 14.28 51.16
CA ARG A 92 9.80 14.08 52.38
C ARG A 92 10.41 13.01 53.28
N LEU A 93 10.90 11.91 52.71
CA LEU A 93 11.59 10.87 53.47
C LEU A 93 12.87 11.35 54.13
N VAL A 94 13.68 12.10 53.38
CA VAL A 94 14.91 12.72 53.95
C VAL A 94 14.58 13.66 55.08
N THR A 95 13.58 14.55 54.92
CA THR A 95 13.13 15.48 55.95
C THR A 95 12.60 14.75 57.18
N ALA A 96 11.81 13.68 57.00
CA ALA A 96 11.30 12.86 58.11
C ALA A 96 12.42 12.16 58.86
N MET A 97 13.40 11.62 58.17
CA MET A 97 14.58 10.98 58.78
C MET A 97 15.42 11.97 59.57
N GLU A 98 15.62 13.18 59.06
CA GLU A 98 16.31 14.25 59.75
C GLU A 98 15.58 14.67 61.03
N THR A 99 14.24 14.80 60.95
CA THR A 99 13.40 15.12 62.12
C THR A 99 13.49 14.03 63.16
N ILE A 100 13.39 12.75 62.79
CA ILE A 100 13.53 11.64 63.72
C ILE A 100 14.93 11.62 64.36
N ARG A 101 15.97 11.86 63.61
CA ARG A 101 17.33 11.93 64.12
C ARG A 101 17.48 13.08 65.13
N SER A 102 16.96 14.22 64.80
CA SER A 102 16.96 15.38 65.67
C SER A 102 16.23 15.11 67.01
N VAL A 103 15.07 14.46 66.96
CA VAL A 103 14.29 14.09 68.15
C VAL A 103 15.07 13.07 69.02
N LEU A 104 15.66 12.06 68.40
CA LEU A 104 16.46 11.07 69.08
C LEU A 104 17.71 11.68 69.72
N ASP A 105 18.40 12.57 69.05
CA ASP A 105 19.56 13.29 69.60
C ASP A 105 19.19 14.18 70.80
N THR A 106 18.01 14.82 70.77
CA THR A 106 17.51 15.64 71.85
C THR A 106 17.11 14.80 73.08
N HIS A 107 16.52 13.63 72.86
CA HIS A 107 16.05 12.76 73.96
C HIS A 107 17.10 11.75 74.41
N GLY A 108 18.09 11.44 73.55
CA GLY A 108 19.16 10.48 73.87
C GLY A 108 20.40 11.08 74.50
N GLY A 109 20.44 12.40 74.51
CA GLY A 109 21.55 13.14 75.12
C GLY A 109 21.28 13.49 76.51
#